data_4494519edea907ffd147d35ff554839d
#
_entry.id   4494519edea907ffd147d35ff554839d
#
_cell.length_a   1.000
_cell.length_b   1.000
_cell.length_c   1.000
_cell.angle_alpha   90.00
_cell.angle_beta   90.00
_cell.angle_gamma   90.00
#
_symmetry.space_group_name_H-M   'P 1'
#
loop_
_entity.id
_entity.type
_entity.pdbx_description
1 polymer ?
#
loop_
_entity_poly.entity_id
_entity_poly.type
_entity_poly.pdbx_seq_one_letter_code
_entity_poly.pdbx_strand_id
1 'polypeptide(L)'
;MQINIELNGQDTTIECEVHETLITALRREGMSSVRFGSSSGETGASAVLFDGLLASSEVILASQANGHSVVTLESLNTDPSLHPVQAAFAATGAMQSGYSVGAMILGTLQLLQETPDPTEIEIRDMLSGILDRETAYVKPVAAVKQAAAVLRGEEPEPFRPLILKPMTDGVNPVTVDPDDSPPEASDAIPRLIPSSEVPSTSVVGQPEVKVDAVRLVKGNPAFTADFDIRGLLHAKVLRSPHAHARIISIDDSEALALPGVHAVIHHENIDRVKYASGGQSYPNPKPHDQVSFDNKVRHVGDRVAAVAAETPQIAEEACSLIKVEYEVLPAVFDELEAGNPDAPVIHDEVDTVDIADRDRNLVHQIFAERGDVDSALQNADRTYEQTFRVHQVQP
;
A
#
# COMPACT_ATOMS: atom_id res chain seq x y z
N MET A 1 24.19 -23.34 -0.70
CA MET A 1 23.99 -24.69 -0.17
C MET A 1 22.74 -25.30 -0.76
N GLN A 2 22.60 -26.64 -0.72
CA GLN A 2 21.35 -27.31 -1.11
C GLN A 2 20.57 -27.73 0.13
N ILE A 3 19.26 -27.56 0.08
CA ILE A 3 18.31 -28.03 1.08
C ILE A 3 17.27 -28.93 0.42
N ASN A 4 16.77 -29.92 1.16
CA ASN A 4 15.69 -30.77 0.72
C ASN A 4 14.47 -30.50 1.58
N ILE A 5 13.36 -30.14 0.95
CA ILE A 5 12.09 -29.84 1.62
C ILE A 5 10.96 -30.63 0.93
N GLU A 6 9.89 -30.88 1.67
CA GLU A 6 8.62 -31.27 1.05
C GLU A 6 7.85 -30.00 0.68
N LEU A 7 7.89 -29.59 -0.59
CA LEU A 7 7.17 -28.42 -1.06
C LEU A 7 5.85 -28.83 -1.71
N ASN A 8 4.73 -28.41 -1.13
CA ASN A 8 3.38 -28.74 -1.63
C ASN A 8 3.16 -30.24 -1.83
N GLY A 9 3.70 -31.07 -0.92
CA GLY A 9 3.60 -32.53 -0.99
C GLY A 9 4.58 -33.21 -1.98
N GLN A 10 5.59 -32.49 -2.48
CA GLN A 10 6.61 -33.03 -3.38
C GLN A 10 8.00 -32.81 -2.80
N ASP A 11 8.82 -33.87 -2.80
CA ASP A 11 10.23 -33.76 -2.43
C ASP A 11 10.95 -32.85 -3.43
N THR A 12 11.47 -31.74 -2.94
CA THR A 12 12.08 -30.67 -3.74
C THR A 12 13.45 -30.32 -3.18
N THR A 13 14.47 -30.26 -4.06
CA THR A 13 15.79 -29.73 -3.70
C THR A 13 15.91 -28.29 -4.16
N ILE A 14 16.21 -27.40 -3.24
CA ILE A 14 16.36 -25.95 -3.48
C ILE A 14 17.80 -25.55 -3.21
N GLU A 15 18.38 -24.77 -4.12
CA GLU A 15 19.66 -24.09 -3.86
C GLU A 15 19.39 -22.76 -3.13
N CYS A 16 20.12 -22.50 -2.06
CA CYS A 16 19.99 -21.25 -1.32
C CYS A 16 21.32 -20.78 -0.74
N GLU A 17 21.42 -19.48 -0.49
CA GLU A 17 22.49 -18.89 0.27
C GLU A 17 22.26 -19.07 1.78
N VAL A 18 23.33 -19.03 2.58
CA VAL A 18 23.25 -19.30 4.04
C VAL A 18 22.35 -18.29 4.78
N HIS A 19 22.33 -17.06 4.29
CA HIS A 19 21.56 -15.95 4.88
C HIS A 19 20.22 -15.69 4.19
N GLU A 20 19.89 -16.50 3.18
CA GLU A 20 18.67 -16.33 2.40
C GLU A 20 17.43 -16.69 3.21
N THR A 21 16.40 -15.85 3.13
CA THR A 21 15.11 -16.11 3.76
C THR A 21 14.30 -17.13 2.96
N LEU A 22 13.43 -17.86 3.62
CA LEU A 22 12.58 -18.88 2.99
C LEU A 22 11.68 -18.25 1.90
N ILE A 23 11.15 -17.04 2.11
CA ILE A 23 10.36 -16.36 1.09
C ILE A 23 11.14 -16.15 -0.20
N THR A 24 12.41 -15.75 -0.12
CA THR A 24 13.23 -15.51 -1.31
C THR A 24 13.45 -16.80 -2.08
N ALA A 25 13.76 -17.88 -1.39
CA ALA A 25 13.93 -19.20 -1.99
C ALA A 25 12.61 -19.69 -2.65
N LEU A 26 11.49 -19.62 -1.95
CA LEU A 26 10.17 -20.04 -2.47
C LEU A 26 9.74 -19.23 -3.70
N ARG A 27 9.96 -17.92 -3.69
CA ARG A 27 9.60 -17.08 -4.84
C ARG A 27 10.45 -17.41 -6.08
N ARG A 28 11.73 -17.76 -5.90
CA ARG A 28 12.60 -18.22 -6.98
C ARG A 28 12.13 -19.56 -7.56
N GLU A 29 11.52 -20.41 -6.74
CA GLU A 29 10.88 -21.66 -7.17
C GLU A 29 9.46 -21.43 -7.76
N GLY A 30 9.05 -20.19 -7.97
CA GLY A 30 7.79 -19.84 -8.63
C GLY A 30 6.58 -19.73 -7.69
N MET A 31 6.77 -19.81 -6.37
CA MET A 31 5.68 -19.65 -5.39
C MET A 31 5.28 -18.18 -5.28
N SER A 32 4.56 -17.68 -6.27
CA SER A 32 4.18 -16.26 -6.38
C SER A 32 3.13 -15.82 -5.36
N SER A 33 2.41 -16.76 -4.75
CA SER A 33 1.44 -16.47 -3.70
C SER A 33 2.07 -15.99 -2.39
N VAL A 34 3.35 -16.34 -2.16
CA VAL A 34 4.09 -15.93 -0.98
C VAL A 34 4.55 -14.50 -1.16
N ARG A 35 3.93 -13.55 -0.45
CA ARG A 35 4.11 -12.11 -0.65
C ARG A 35 5.03 -11.50 0.39
N PHE A 36 5.95 -10.65 -0.06
CA PHE A 36 6.81 -9.90 0.86
C PHE A 36 6.02 -8.75 1.48
N GLY A 37 5.85 -8.74 2.80
CA GLY A 37 5.13 -7.72 3.53
C GLY A 37 6.03 -6.78 4.33
N SER A 38 7.06 -7.33 4.98
CA SER A 38 8.04 -6.56 5.76
C SER A 38 9.31 -7.37 5.93
N SER A 39 10.39 -6.72 6.37
CA SER A 39 11.64 -7.42 6.69
C SER A 39 11.65 -8.05 8.10
N SER A 40 10.68 -7.72 8.93
CA SER A 40 10.55 -8.17 10.33
C SER A 40 9.41 -9.18 10.56
N GLY A 41 8.64 -9.50 9.50
CA GLY A 41 7.63 -10.55 9.53
C GLY A 41 6.31 -10.19 10.23
N GLU A 42 6.14 -8.96 10.71
CA GLU A 42 4.96 -8.53 11.45
C GLU A 42 3.68 -8.47 10.61
N THR A 43 3.79 -8.39 9.28
CA THR A 43 2.61 -8.28 8.41
C THR A 43 1.90 -9.61 8.18
N GLY A 44 2.59 -10.75 8.33
CA GLY A 44 2.04 -12.07 8.05
C GLY A 44 1.68 -12.36 6.58
N ALA A 45 1.90 -11.41 5.65
CA ALA A 45 1.56 -11.58 4.23
C ALA A 45 2.36 -12.71 3.55
N SER A 46 3.55 -13.02 4.07
CA SER A 46 4.45 -14.07 3.60
C SER A 46 4.17 -15.44 4.25
N ALA A 47 3.06 -15.59 4.97
CA ALA A 47 2.77 -16.82 5.69
C ALA A 47 2.64 -18.03 4.77
N VAL A 48 3.22 -19.14 5.23
CA VAL A 48 3.14 -20.47 4.64
C VAL A 48 2.73 -21.44 5.76
N LEU A 49 2.27 -22.65 5.42
CA LEU A 49 2.17 -23.71 6.43
C LEU A 49 3.52 -24.42 6.52
N PHE A 50 4.20 -24.23 7.62
CA PHE A 50 5.47 -24.87 7.95
C PHE A 50 5.19 -26.02 8.93
N ASP A 51 5.40 -27.25 8.51
CA ASP A 51 4.96 -28.45 9.26
C ASP A 51 3.49 -28.37 9.73
N GLY A 52 2.63 -27.80 8.89
CA GLY A 52 1.20 -27.65 9.16
C GLY A 52 0.81 -26.41 9.98
N LEU A 53 1.76 -25.62 10.46
CA LEU A 53 1.50 -24.40 11.24
C LEU A 53 1.76 -23.15 10.40
N LEU A 54 0.90 -22.16 10.52
CA LEU A 54 1.05 -20.88 9.85
C LEU A 54 2.29 -20.14 10.37
N ALA A 55 3.26 -19.87 9.51
CA ALA A 55 4.53 -19.24 9.86
C ALA A 55 4.96 -18.22 8.80
N SER A 56 5.57 -17.11 9.23
CA SER A 56 6.07 -16.06 8.34
C SER A 56 7.39 -16.46 7.70
N SER A 57 7.40 -16.66 6.39
CA SER A 57 8.59 -17.07 5.64
C SER A 57 9.65 -15.97 5.50
N GLU A 58 9.33 -14.73 5.83
CA GLU A 58 10.26 -13.59 5.85
C GLU A 58 11.32 -13.69 6.95
N VAL A 59 10.99 -14.34 8.08
CA VAL A 59 11.88 -14.46 9.26
C VAL A 59 12.44 -15.86 9.45
N ILE A 60 12.10 -16.80 8.56
CA ILE A 60 12.68 -18.15 8.52
C ILE A 60 13.80 -18.15 7.50
N LEU A 61 14.99 -18.62 7.85
CA LEU A 61 16.06 -18.84 6.88
C LEU A 61 15.72 -20.07 6.02
N ALA A 62 16.01 -20.01 4.73
CA ALA A 62 15.80 -21.14 3.83
C ALA A 62 16.48 -22.43 4.34
N SER A 63 17.68 -22.29 4.93
CA SER A 63 18.42 -23.41 5.52
C SER A 63 17.71 -24.09 6.70
N GLN A 64 16.83 -23.40 7.40
CA GLN A 64 16.04 -23.96 8.50
C GLN A 64 14.89 -24.84 7.99
N ALA A 65 14.50 -24.69 6.73
CA ALA A 65 13.46 -25.52 6.12
C ALA A 65 13.94 -26.90 5.68
N ASN A 66 15.25 -27.18 5.76
CA ASN A 66 15.79 -28.46 5.36
C ASN A 66 15.20 -29.63 6.16
N GLY A 67 14.54 -30.57 5.48
CA GLY A 67 13.86 -31.72 6.08
C GLY A 67 12.45 -31.44 6.60
N HIS A 68 11.91 -30.24 6.37
CA HIS A 68 10.58 -29.83 6.80
C HIS A 68 9.58 -29.80 5.63
N SER A 69 8.29 -29.83 5.96
CA SER A 69 7.19 -29.63 4.99
C SER A 69 6.79 -28.17 4.91
N VAL A 70 6.69 -27.64 3.68
CA VAL A 70 6.28 -26.28 3.40
C VAL A 70 5.11 -26.31 2.42
N VAL A 71 3.96 -25.76 2.82
CA VAL A 71 2.78 -25.66 1.96
C VAL A 71 2.48 -24.20 1.66
N THR A 72 2.36 -23.90 0.38
CA THR A 72 1.96 -22.60 -0.16
C THR A 72 0.58 -22.68 -0.80
N LEU A 73 0.00 -21.53 -1.16
CA LEU A 73 -1.32 -21.50 -1.78
C LEU A 73 -1.40 -22.27 -3.10
N GLU A 74 -0.29 -22.40 -3.81
CA GLU A 74 -0.19 -23.13 -5.06
C GLU A 74 -0.55 -24.62 -4.90
N SER A 75 -0.44 -25.19 -3.70
CA SER A 75 -0.87 -26.57 -3.40
C SER A 75 -2.36 -26.83 -3.71
N LEU A 76 -3.19 -25.78 -3.65
CA LEU A 76 -4.62 -25.88 -3.93
C LEU A 76 -4.96 -25.79 -5.43
N ASN A 77 -3.99 -25.54 -6.30
CA ASN A 77 -4.21 -25.33 -7.72
C ASN A 77 -4.07 -26.62 -8.57
N THR A 78 -4.08 -27.79 -7.94
CA THR A 78 -3.95 -29.09 -8.61
C THR A 78 -5.18 -29.44 -9.47
N ASP A 79 -6.35 -28.88 -9.14
CA ASP A 79 -7.60 -29.03 -9.89
C ASP A 79 -7.93 -27.73 -10.63
N PRO A 80 -8.50 -27.76 -11.85
CA PRO A 80 -9.03 -26.59 -12.52
C PRO A 80 -10.09 -25.85 -11.71
N SER A 81 -10.89 -26.57 -10.89
CA SER A 81 -11.84 -26.00 -9.95
C SER A 81 -11.15 -25.30 -8.78
N LEU A 82 -11.84 -24.33 -8.18
CA LEU A 82 -11.37 -23.72 -6.97
C LEU A 82 -11.60 -24.63 -5.77
N HIS A 83 -10.64 -24.71 -4.86
CA HIS A 83 -10.85 -25.29 -3.54
C HIS A 83 -11.98 -24.55 -2.82
N PRO A 84 -12.82 -25.19 -1.98
CA PRO A 84 -13.93 -24.51 -1.27
C PRO A 84 -13.55 -23.23 -0.56
N VAL A 85 -12.38 -23.16 0.07
CA VAL A 85 -11.87 -21.94 0.70
C VAL A 85 -11.60 -20.85 -0.33
N GLN A 86 -10.91 -21.16 -1.43
CA GLN A 86 -10.67 -20.21 -2.52
C GLN A 86 -11.98 -19.69 -3.12
N ALA A 87 -12.95 -20.60 -3.34
CA ALA A 87 -14.26 -20.26 -3.89
C ALA A 87 -15.03 -19.32 -2.96
N ALA A 88 -15.01 -19.55 -1.65
CA ALA A 88 -15.67 -18.72 -0.66
C ALA A 88 -15.07 -17.31 -0.59
N PHE A 89 -13.73 -17.18 -0.63
CA PHE A 89 -13.06 -15.89 -0.69
C PHE A 89 -13.41 -15.13 -1.98
N ALA A 90 -13.45 -15.80 -3.11
CA ALA A 90 -13.86 -15.20 -4.38
C ALA A 90 -15.31 -14.73 -4.35
N ALA A 91 -16.24 -15.58 -3.89
CA ALA A 91 -17.68 -15.31 -3.89
C ALA A 91 -18.09 -14.19 -2.94
N THR A 92 -17.47 -14.10 -1.76
CA THR A 92 -17.73 -13.03 -0.78
C THR A 92 -17.04 -11.72 -1.13
N GLY A 93 -16.05 -11.74 -2.04
CA GLY A 93 -15.18 -10.60 -2.31
C GLY A 93 -14.27 -10.26 -1.11
N ALA A 94 -13.83 -11.29 -0.39
CA ALA A 94 -12.93 -11.17 0.77
C ALA A 94 -11.50 -10.79 0.38
N MET A 95 -11.17 -10.74 -0.91
CA MET A 95 -9.91 -10.22 -1.43
C MET A 95 -10.17 -8.90 -2.17
N GLN A 96 -9.59 -7.82 -1.70
CA GLN A 96 -9.67 -6.51 -2.37
C GLN A 96 -8.39 -6.24 -3.16
N SER A 97 -7.26 -6.05 -2.49
CA SER A 97 -5.96 -5.99 -3.14
C SER A 97 -5.50 -7.38 -3.60
N GLY A 98 -5.81 -8.42 -2.84
CA GLY A 98 -5.37 -9.78 -3.05
C GLY A 98 -3.93 -10.03 -2.63
N TYR A 99 -3.29 -9.08 -1.93
CA TYR A 99 -1.89 -9.20 -1.52
C TYR A 99 -1.72 -10.20 -0.38
N SER A 100 -2.56 -10.12 0.65
CA SER A 100 -2.54 -10.98 1.83
C SER A 100 -3.45 -12.22 1.71
N VAL A 101 -4.19 -12.37 0.60
CA VAL A 101 -5.20 -13.42 0.45
C VAL A 101 -4.63 -14.83 0.56
N GLY A 102 -3.38 -15.05 0.09
CA GLY A 102 -2.71 -16.34 0.23
C GLY A 102 -2.56 -16.75 1.69
N ALA A 103 -2.06 -15.84 2.52
CA ALA A 103 -1.92 -16.05 3.97
C ALA A 103 -3.29 -16.29 4.64
N MET A 104 -4.32 -15.50 4.28
CA MET A 104 -5.68 -15.70 4.81
C MET A 104 -6.26 -17.07 4.47
N ILE A 105 -6.07 -17.55 3.24
CA ILE A 105 -6.55 -18.87 2.81
C ILE A 105 -5.80 -19.99 3.54
N LEU A 106 -4.46 -19.90 3.66
CA LEU A 106 -3.66 -20.88 4.39
C LEU A 106 -4.01 -20.94 5.87
N GLY A 107 -4.16 -19.77 6.51
CA GLY A 107 -4.63 -19.70 7.90
C GLY A 107 -6.04 -20.27 8.07
N THR A 108 -6.93 -20.05 7.09
CA THR A 108 -8.26 -20.66 7.08
C THR A 108 -8.18 -22.19 6.98
N LEU A 109 -7.30 -22.73 6.15
CA LEU A 109 -7.10 -24.19 6.06
C LEU A 109 -6.65 -24.78 7.39
N GLN A 110 -5.67 -24.17 8.04
CA GLN A 110 -5.22 -24.62 9.36
C GLN A 110 -6.36 -24.55 10.38
N LEU A 111 -7.05 -23.41 10.47
CA LEU A 111 -8.16 -23.24 11.41
C LEU A 111 -9.25 -24.30 11.22
N LEU A 112 -9.66 -24.56 9.97
CA LEU A 112 -10.74 -25.50 9.67
C LEU A 112 -10.35 -26.98 9.86
N GLN A 113 -9.07 -27.31 9.84
CA GLN A 113 -8.57 -28.64 10.23
C GLN A 113 -8.70 -28.85 11.74
N GLU A 114 -8.44 -27.83 12.55
CA GLU A 114 -8.53 -27.90 14.01
C GLU A 114 -9.96 -27.70 14.50
N THR A 115 -10.67 -26.75 13.90
CA THR A 115 -12.05 -26.34 14.30
C THR A 115 -12.94 -26.26 13.06
N PRO A 116 -13.67 -27.35 12.70
CA PRO A 116 -14.51 -27.38 11.50
C PRO A 116 -15.68 -26.39 11.48
N ASP A 117 -16.08 -25.89 12.65
CA ASP A 117 -17.14 -24.87 12.81
C ASP A 117 -16.64 -23.73 13.71
N PRO A 118 -15.75 -22.86 13.22
CA PRO A 118 -15.14 -21.83 14.05
C PRO A 118 -16.13 -20.71 14.36
N THR A 119 -16.03 -20.21 15.58
CA THR A 119 -16.70 -18.98 16.00
C THR A 119 -16.09 -17.77 15.32
N GLU A 120 -16.80 -16.64 15.29
CA GLU A 120 -16.26 -15.39 14.76
C GLU A 120 -15.01 -14.93 15.51
N ILE A 121 -14.92 -15.19 16.81
CA ILE A 121 -13.74 -14.84 17.64
C ILE A 121 -12.52 -15.64 17.16
N GLU A 122 -12.65 -16.94 16.98
CA GLU A 122 -11.55 -17.81 16.51
C GLU A 122 -11.09 -17.41 15.09
N ILE A 123 -12.04 -17.04 14.22
CA ILE A 123 -11.71 -16.54 12.89
C ILE A 123 -10.92 -15.22 12.98
N ARG A 124 -11.36 -14.28 13.79
CA ARG A 124 -10.68 -12.99 13.97
C ARG A 124 -9.32 -13.15 14.64
N ASP A 125 -9.18 -14.09 15.56
CA ASP A 125 -7.91 -14.41 16.18
C ASP A 125 -6.90 -14.94 15.15
N MET A 126 -7.30 -15.89 14.32
CA MET A 126 -6.48 -16.37 13.20
C MET A 126 -6.08 -15.24 12.25
N LEU A 127 -7.02 -14.37 11.88
CA LEU A 127 -6.75 -13.23 10.97
C LEU A 127 -5.86 -12.17 11.62
N SER A 128 -5.79 -12.09 12.94
CA SER A 128 -5.01 -11.06 13.66
C SER A 128 -3.50 -11.14 13.39
N GLY A 129 -3.00 -12.32 13.02
CA GLY A 129 -1.61 -12.52 12.60
C GLY A 129 -1.28 -12.02 11.19
N ILE A 130 -2.29 -11.55 10.44
CA ILE A 130 -2.13 -11.06 9.07
C ILE A 130 -2.56 -9.58 9.05
N LEU A 131 -1.56 -8.69 9.19
CA LEU A 131 -1.79 -7.25 9.33
C LEU A 131 -2.03 -6.60 7.98
N ASP A 132 -3.28 -6.60 7.56
CA ASP A 132 -3.77 -5.93 6.36
C ASP A 132 -5.11 -5.25 6.68
N ARG A 133 -5.43 -4.16 6.01
CA ARG A 133 -6.73 -3.51 6.16
C ARG A 133 -7.89 -4.47 5.85
N GLU A 134 -7.70 -5.34 4.85
CA GLU A 134 -8.71 -6.30 4.40
C GLU A 134 -9.09 -7.32 5.48
N THR A 135 -8.14 -7.75 6.31
CA THR A 135 -8.36 -8.76 7.35
C THR A 135 -9.31 -8.29 8.47
N ALA A 136 -9.40 -6.98 8.68
CA ALA A 136 -10.30 -6.38 9.67
C ALA A 136 -11.75 -6.28 9.19
N TYR A 137 -12.03 -6.53 7.91
CA TYR A 137 -13.36 -6.39 7.34
C TYR A 137 -14.26 -7.60 7.62
N VAL A 138 -15.56 -7.43 7.40
CA VAL A 138 -16.55 -8.50 7.61
C VAL A 138 -16.49 -9.61 6.56
N LYS A 139 -16.00 -9.31 5.37
CA LYS A 139 -15.95 -10.26 4.25
C LYS A 139 -15.02 -11.45 4.48
N PRO A 140 -13.81 -11.30 5.01
CA PRO A 140 -12.96 -12.45 5.35
C PRO A 140 -13.62 -13.39 6.36
N VAL A 141 -14.28 -12.86 7.39
CA VAL A 141 -15.02 -13.67 8.36
C VAL A 141 -16.15 -14.45 7.65
N ALA A 142 -16.90 -13.79 6.79
CA ALA A 142 -17.95 -14.43 6.01
C ALA A 142 -17.41 -15.52 5.08
N ALA A 143 -16.25 -15.29 4.45
CA ALA A 143 -15.59 -16.27 3.59
C ALA A 143 -15.20 -17.54 4.36
N VAL A 144 -14.62 -17.39 5.55
CA VAL A 144 -14.25 -18.53 6.40
C VAL A 144 -15.50 -19.32 6.81
N LYS A 145 -16.57 -18.65 7.25
CA LYS A 145 -17.85 -19.30 7.61
C LYS A 145 -18.47 -20.05 6.43
N GLN A 146 -18.46 -19.46 5.23
CA GLN A 146 -18.95 -20.14 4.02
C GLN A 146 -18.10 -21.36 3.66
N ALA A 147 -16.77 -21.23 3.71
CA ALA A 147 -15.87 -22.34 3.46
C ALA A 147 -16.08 -23.48 4.46
N ALA A 148 -16.26 -23.16 5.74
CA ALA A 148 -16.55 -24.11 6.80
C ALA A 148 -17.84 -24.89 6.54
N ALA A 149 -18.94 -24.20 6.18
CA ALA A 149 -20.22 -24.82 5.84
C ALA A 149 -20.08 -25.79 4.65
N VAL A 150 -19.45 -25.35 3.55
CA VAL A 150 -19.23 -26.19 2.37
C VAL A 150 -18.42 -27.43 2.69
N LEU A 151 -17.34 -27.29 3.49
CA LEU A 151 -16.50 -28.45 3.87
C LEU A 151 -17.23 -29.42 4.79
N ARG A 152 -18.22 -29.00 5.56
CA ARG A 152 -19.12 -29.88 6.32
C ARG A 152 -20.24 -30.47 5.48
N GLY A 153 -20.34 -30.13 4.17
CA GLY A 153 -21.41 -30.58 3.28
C GLY A 153 -22.74 -29.83 3.45
N GLU A 154 -22.71 -28.64 4.04
CA GLU A 154 -23.85 -27.76 4.26
C GLU A 154 -23.97 -26.75 3.12
N GLU A 155 -25.16 -26.23 2.86
CA GLU A 155 -25.37 -25.13 1.94
C GLU A 155 -24.95 -23.82 2.63
N PRO A 156 -23.98 -23.06 2.07
CA PRO A 156 -23.52 -21.84 2.72
C PRO A 156 -24.58 -20.74 2.63
N GLU A 157 -24.73 -19.98 3.71
CA GLU A 157 -25.56 -18.77 3.68
C GLU A 157 -24.98 -17.75 2.70
N PRO A 158 -25.79 -17.19 1.79
CA PRO A 158 -25.30 -16.17 0.86
C PRO A 158 -24.85 -14.94 1.65
N PHE A 159 -23.65 -14.44 1.36
CA PHE A 159 -23.17 -13.19 1.95
C PHE A 159 -24.08 -12.04 1.50
N ARG A 160 -24.79 -11.47 2.45
CA ARG A 160 -25.56 -10.24 2.23
C ARG A 160 -24.79 -9.09 2.88
N PRO A 161 -24.33 -8.09 2.11
CA PRO A 161 -23.74 -6.91 2.69
C PRO A 161 -24.77 -6.29 3.66
N LEU A 162 -24.28 -5.85 4.83
CA LEU A 162 -25.09 -5.07 5.77
C LEU A 162 -25.58 -3.82 5.02
N ILE A 163 -26.82 -3.83 4.59
CA ILE A 163 -27.50 -2.61 4.19
C ILE A 163 -27.71 -1.87 5.51
N LEU A 164 -26.92 -0.84 5.74
CA LEU A 164 -27.19 0.09 6.83
C LEU A 164 -28.60 0.62 6.58
N LYS A 165 -29.56 0.12 7.34
CA LYS A 165 -30.87 0.78 7.40
C LYS A 165 -30.59 2.23 7.79
N PRO A 166 -31.17 3.22 7.11
CA PRO A 166 -31.11 4.58 7.58
C PRO A 166 -31.46 4.55 9.07
N MET A 167 -30.66 5.17 9.92
CA MET A 167 -31.00 5.32 11.34
C MET A 167 -32.23 6.23 11.41
N THR A 168 -33.40 5.65 11.27
CA THR A 168 -34.69 6.36 11.36
C THR A 168 -35.21 6.42 12.79
N ASP A 169 -34.59 5.67 13.71
CA ASP A 169 -35.02 5.64 15.09
C ASP A 169 -34.05 6.44 15.98
N GLY A 170 -34.39 7.70 16.23
CA GLY A 170 -33.81 8.48 17.32
C GLY A 170 -33.02 9.73 16.99
N VAL A 171 -32.79 10.05 15.73
CA VAL A 171 -32.35 11.41 15.36
C VAL A 171 -33.58 12.14 14.87
N ASN A 172 -34.06 13.11 15.65
CA ASN A 172 -35.03 14.08 15.15
C ASN A 172 -34.49 14.60 13.81
N PRO A 173 -35.20 14.45 12.70
CA PRO A 173 -34.84 15.15 11.50
C PRO A 173 -34.76 16.62 11.89
N VAL A 174 -33.61 17.27 11.61
CA VAL A 174 -33.56 18.71 11.63
C VAL A 174 -34.72 19.12 10.73
N THR A 175 -35.78 19.64 11.32
CA THR A 175 -36.89 20.23 10.59
C THR A 175 -36.31 21.44 9.88
N VAL A 176 -35.90 21.24 8.64
CA VAL A 176 -35.59 22.35 7.74
C VAL A 176 -36.94 23.04 7.55
N ASP A 177 -37.02 24.29 7.94
CA ASP A 177 -38.18 25.15 7.75
C ASP A 177 -38.58 25.05 6.27
N PRO A 178 -39.85 24.68 5.91
CA PRO A 178 -40.25 24.58 4.52
C PRO A 178 -40.07 25.88 3.73
N ASP A 179 -39.90 27.02 4.42
CA ASP A 179 -39.65 28.33 3.81
C ASP A 179 -38.16 28.64 3.58
N ASP A 180 -37.24 27.85 4.12
CA ASP A 180 -35.83 27.86 3.76
C ASP A 180 -35.61 27.11 2.44
N SER A 181 -35.98 27.75 1.35
CA SER A 181 -35.61 27.28 0.02
C SER A 181 -34.09 27.20 -0.01
N PRO A 182 -33.49 26.01 -0.17
CA PRO A 182 -32.05 25.93 -0.31
C PRO A 182 -31.65 26.81 -1.49
N PRO A 183 -30.60 27.66 -1.34
CA PRO A 183 -30.11 28.42 -2.48
C PRO A 183 -29.86 27.46 -3.62
N GLU A 184 -30.22 27.86 -4.85
CA GLU A 184 -30.01 27.07 -6.05
C GLU A 184 -28.64 26.42 -5.97
N ALA A 185 -28.63 25.11 -5.89
CA ALA A 185 -27.42 24.34 -5.69
C ALA A 185 -26.49 24.65 -6.85
N SER A 186 -25.39 25.32 -6.57
CA SER A 186 -24.28 25.32 -7.52
C SER A 186 -23.92 23.86 -7.78
N ASP A 187 -23.71 23.48 -9.02
CA ASP A 187 -23.52 22.13 -9.59
C ASP A 187 -22.35 21.31 -9.00
N ALA A 188 -21.87 21.61 -7.80
CA ALA A 188 -20.56 21.17 -7.33
C ALA A 188 -20.56 19.99 -6.34
N ILE A 189 -21.68 19.53 -5.82
CA ILE A 189 -21.68 18.36 -4.92
C ILE A 189 -22.86 17.46 -5.26
N PRO A 190 -22.62 16.28 -5.87
CA PRO A 190 -23.68 15.30 -6.01
C PRO A 190 -24.12 14.88 -4.61
N ARG A 191 -25.34 15.18 -4.22
CA ARG A 191 -25.98 14.59 -3.05
C ARG A 191 -26.11 13.10 -3.33
N LEU A 192 -25.33 12.27 -2.66
CA LEU A 192 -25.65 10.87 -2.48
C LEU A 192 -26.92 10.80 -1.63
N ILE A 193 -28.08 10.83 -2.28
CA ILE A 193 -29.34 10.51 -1.66
C ILE A 193 -29.42 8.98 -1.71
N PRO A 194 -29.43 8.27 -0.57
CA PRO A 194 -29.81 6.87 -0.57
C PRO A 194 -31.31 6.85 -0.90
N SER A 195 -31.62 6.76 -2.16
CA SER A 195 -33.01 6.72 -2.63
C SER A 195 -33.50 5.30 -2.47
N SER A 196 -34.54 5.12 -1.66
CA SER A 196 -35.36 3.90 -1.64
C SER A 196 -36.09 3.67 -2.97
N GLU A 197 -35.91 4.58 -3.94
CA GLU A 197 -36.60 4.61 -5.22
C GLU A 197 -35.68 4.35 -6.43
N VAL A 198 -34.40 3.99 -6.21
CA VAL A 198 -33.57 3.56 -7.34
C VAL A 198 -34.10 2.21 -7.84
N PRO A 199 -34.56 2.13 -9.09
CA PRO A 199 -35.03 0.85 -9.64
C PRO A 199 -33.89 -0.18 -9.54
N SER A 200 -34.19 -1.40 -9.17
CA SER A 200 -33.22 -2.47 -9.15
C SER A 200 -32.58 -2.59 -10.54
N THR A 201 -31.31 -2.37 -10.63
CA THR A 201 -30.58 -2.50 -11.89
C THR A 201 -30.05 -3.92 -12.02
N SER A 202 -29.67 -4.31 -13.24
CA SER A 202 -29.09 -5.63 -13.49
C SER A 202 -27.62 -5.76 -13.05
N VAL A 203 -26.95 -4.64 -12.79
CA VAL A 203 -25.53 -4.60 -12.43
C VAL A 203 -25.28 -3.71 -11.21
N VAL A 204 -25.66 -2.43 -11.29
CA VAL A 204 -25.45 -1.48 -10.18
C VAL A 204 -26.23 -1.93 -8.95
N GLY A 205 -25.53 -2.05 -7.80
CA GLY A 205 -26.11 -2.53 -6.55
C GLY A 205 -26.30 -4.05 -6.47
N GLN A 206 -25.81 -4.81 -7.47
CA GLN A 206 -25.77 -6.26 -7.42
C GLN A 206 -24.37 -6.74 -6.96
N PRO A 207 -24.30 -7.88 -6.23
CA PRO A 207 -23.02 -8.47 -5.86
C PRO A 207 -22.38 -9.13 -7.09
N GLU A 208 -21.33 -8.52 -7.61
CA GLU A 208 -20.55 -9.06 -8.71
C GLU A 208 -19.19 -9.56 -8.22
N VAL A 209 -18.75 -10.70 -8.76
CA VAL A 209 -17.42 -11.25 -8.48
C VAL A 209 -16.37 -10.35 -9.15
N LYS A 210 -15.34 -9.95 -8.40
CA LYS A 210 -14.23 -9.16 -8.93
C LYS A 210 -13.59 -9.89 -10.12
N VAL A 211 -13.32 -9.17 -11.21
CA VAL A 211 -12.85 -9.76 -12.49
C VAL A 211 -11.55 -10.57 -12.37
N ASP A 212 -10.67 -10.21 -11.44
CA ASP A 212 -9.41 -10.89 -11.17
C ASP A 212 -9.46 -11.82 -9.94
N ALA A 213 -10.65 -12.04 -9.34
CA ALA A 213 -10.81 -12.82 -8.12
C ALA A 213 -10.16 -14.19 -8.20
N VAL A 214 -10.44 -14.95 -9.28
CA VAL A 214 -9.90 -16.29 -9.47
C VAL A 214 -8.37 -16.28 -9.54
N ARG A 215 -7.79 -15.30 -10.23
CA ARG A 215 -6.34 -15.13 -10.33
C ARG A 215 -5.71 -14.88 -8.96
N LEU A 216 -6.33 -14.03 -8.15
CA LEU A 216 -5.83 -13.65 -6.83
C LEU A 216 -5.95 -14.80 -5.82
N VAL A 217 -7.09 -15.48 -5.73
CA VAL A 217 -7.28 -16.61 -4.80
C VAL A 217 -6.47 -17.85 -5.17
N LYS A 218 -5.99 -17.94 -6.40
CA LYS A 218 -5.03 -18.97 -6.84
C LYS A 218 -3.58 -18.59 -6.58
N GLY A 219 -3.30 -17.36 -6.12
CA GLY A 219 -1.93 -16.86 -5.92
C GLY A 219 -1.15 -16.62 -7.19
N ASN A 220 -1.82 -16.60 -8.35
CA ASN A 220 -1.15 -16.37 -9.64
C ASN A 220 -0.50 -15.00 -9.72
N PRO A 221 0.58 -14.81 -10.51
CA PRO A 221 1.24 -13.54 -10.67
C PRO A 221 0.26 -12.40 -11.00
N ALA A 222 0.23 -11.37 -10.19
CA ALA A 222 -0.72 -10.27 -10.29
C ALA A 222 -0.11 -8.89 -10.02
N PHE A 223 1.02 -8.84 -9.33
CA PHE A 223 1.70 -7.62 -8.89
C PHE A 223 3.02 -7.44 -9.64
N THR A 224 3.51 -6.21 -9.69
CA THR A 224 4.75 -5.86 -10.43
C THR A 224 5.94 -6.76 -10.03
N ALA A 225 6.06 -7.09 -8.75
CA ALA A 225 7.15 -7.94 -8.25
C ALA A 225 7.02 -9.43 -8.63
N ASP A 226 5.92 -9.84 -9.26
CA ASP A 226 5.69 -11.22 -9.71
C ASP A 226 6.18 -11.48 -11.14
N PHE A 227 6.58 -10.42 -11.85
CA PHE A 227 6.98 -10.54 -13.24
C PHE A 227 8.50 -10.58 -13.34
N ASP A 228 9.01 -11.70 -13.85
CA ASP A 228 10.40 -11.86 -14.26
C ASP A 228 10.47 -11.74 -15.79
N ILE A 229 11.09 -10.65 -16.27
CA ILE A 229 11.23 -10.38 -17.71
C ILE A 229 12.71 -10.52 -18.05
N ARG A 230 13.00 -11.34 -19.04
CA ARG A 230 14.37 -11.54 -19.51
C ARG A 230 15.06 -10.20 -19.84
N GLY A 231 16.19 -9.94 -19.19
CA GLY A 231 16.96 -8.71 -19.35
C GLY A 231 16.43 -7.54 -18.53
N LEU A 232 15.52 -7.79 -17.57
CA LEU A 232 15.09 -6.78 -16.60
C LEU A 232 16.30 -6.31 -15.79
N LEU A 233 16.42 -5.00 -15.65
CA LEU A 233 17.40 -4.39 -14.74
C LEU A 233 16.74 -4.03 -13.42
N HIS A 234 17.52 -4.12 -12.36
CA HIS A 234 17.13 -3.74 -11.01
C HIS A 234 17.63 -2.35 -10.70
N ALA A 235 16.74 -1.48 -10.22
CA ALA A 235 17.09 -0.12 -9.87
C ALA A 235 17.16 0.08 -8.36
N LYS A 236 18.18 0.80 -7.90
CA LYS A 236 18.32 1.27 -6.52
C LYS A 236 18.51 2.78 -6.51
N VAL A 237 17.89 3.46 -5.54
CA VAL A 237 17.98 4.91 -5.40
C VAL A 237 18.90 5.25 -4.23
N LEU A 238 19.94 6.05 -4.50
CA LEU A 238 20.75 6.70 -3.48
C LEU A 238 19.95 7.86 -2.89
N ARG A 239 19.85 7.88 -1.57
CA ARG A 239 19.04 8.86 -0.84
C ARG A 239 19.91 9.78 0.02
N SER A 240 19.45 11.03 0.17
CA SER A 240 20.15 12.03 0.99
C SER A 240 20.12 11.67 2.48
N PRO A 241 21.24 11.78 3.19
CA PRO A 241 21.29 11.73 4.65
C PRO A 241 20.93 13.08 5.30
N HIS A 242 20.85 14.16 4.50
CA HIS A 242 20.64 15.53 4.97
C HIS A 242 19.21 15.99 4.77
N ALA A 243 18.68 16.76 5.73
CA ALA A 243 17.34 17.33 5.66
C ALA A 243 17.24 18.49 4.66
N HIS A 244 18.31 19.25 4.47
CA HIS A 244 18.39 20.35 3.52
C HIS A 244 19.85 20.57 3.12
N ALA A 245 20.19 20.39 1.86
CA ALA A 245 21.55 20.57 1.36
C ALA A 245 21.56 20.82 -0.15
N ARG A 246 22.59 21.52 -0.63
CA ARG A 246 22.94 21.55 -2.06
C ARG A 246 23.90 20.42 -2.36
N ILE A 247 23.75 19.81 -3.50
CA ILE A 247 24.71 18.86 -4.05
C ILE A 247 25.74 19.66 -4.82
N ILE A 248 26.99 19.64 -4.35
CA ILE A 248 28.10 20.38 -4.98
C ILE A 248 28.72 19.56 -6.10
N SER A 249 28.89 18.25 -5.88
CA SER A 249 29.40 17.33 -6.89
C SER A 249 28.92 15.91 -6.64
N ILE A 250 28.84 15.13 -7.71
CA ILE A 250 28.60 13.68 -7.68
C ILE A 250 29.70 12.99 -8.49
N ASP A 251 30.40 12.04 -7.87
CA ASP A 251 31.35 11.17 -8.54
C ASP A 251 30.77 9.74 -8.57
N ASP A 252 30.29 9.33 -9.71
CA ASP A 252 29.70 8.03 -9.99
C ASP A 252 30.66 7.06 -10.73
N SER A 253 31.92 7.46 -10.91
CA SER A 253 32.90 6.73 -11.73
C SER A 253 33.16 5.30 -11.23
N GLU A 254 33.29 5.10 -9.92
CA GLU A 254 33.50 3.77 -9.32
C GLU A 254 32.23 2.89 -9.47
N ALA A 255 31.04 3.49 -9.34
CA ALA A 255 29.76 2.79 -9.52
C ALA A 255 29.58 2.33 -10.98
N LEU A 256 29.89 3.19 -11.95
CA LEU A 256 29.82 2.86 -13.39
C LEU A 256 30.85 1.79 -13.80
N ALA A 257 31.98 1.72 -13.10
CA ALA A 257 33.03 0.72 -13.37
C ALA A 257 32.69 -0.67 -12.79
N LEU A 258 31.69 -0.79 -11.93
CA LEU A 258 31.31 -2.06 -11.33
C LEU A 258 30.64 -2.98 -12.39
N PRO A 259 31.15 -4.22 -12.60
CA PRO A 259 30.57 -5.15 -13.55
C PRO A 259 29.07 -5.42 -13.26
N GLY A 260 28.24 -5.36 -14.30
CA GLY A 260 26.79 -5.53 -14.18
C GLY A 260 26.00 -4.26 -13.92
N VAL A 261 26.67 -3.11 -13.77
CA VAL A 261 26.01 -1.79 -13.77
C VAL A 261 25.83 -1.31 -15.21
N HIS A 262 24.62 -0.90 -15.54
CA HIS A 262 24.25 -0.43 -16.88
C HIS A 262 24.09 1.09 -16.97
N ALA A 263 23.64 1.72 -15.87
CA ALA A 263 23.47 3.17 -15.84
C ALA A 263 23.47 3.72 -14.42
N VAL A 264 23.98 4.95 -14.28
CA VAL A 264 23.77 5.81 -13.12
C VAL A 264 23.13 7.10 -13.61
N ILE A 265 22.03 7.51 -12.99
CA ILE A 265 21.32 8.74 -13.32
C ILE A 265 21.26 9.67 -12.10
N HIS A 266 21.49 10.96 -12.34
CA HIS A 266 21.44 12.03 -11.34
C HIS A 266 21.20 13.38 -12.05
N HIS A 267 21.12 14.47 -11.29
CA HIS A 267 20.73 15.79 -11.81
C HIS A 267 21.64 16.35 -12.92
N GLU A 268 22.87 15.88 -13.08
CA GLU A 268 23.82 16.38 -14.10
C GLU A 268 23.65 15.67 -15.45
N ASN A 269 23.04 14.48 -15.48
CA ASN A 269 22.96 13.65 -16.69
C ASN A 269 21.53 13.33 -17.17
N ILE A 270 20.51 13.97 -16.57
CA ILE A 270 19.12 13.90 -17.03
C ILE A 270 18.51 15.30 -17.16
N ASP A 271 17.47 15.42 -17.99
CA ASP A 271 16.73 16.66 -18.12
C ASP A 271 15.95 16.98 -16.84
N ARG A 272 15.99 18.26 -16.44
CA ARG A 272 15.22 18.78 -15.32
C ARG A 272 13.75 19.02 -15.71
N VAL A 273 12.89 18.03 -15.52
CA VAL A 273 11.47 18.11 -15.80
C VAL A 273 10.70 18.27 -14.49
N LYS A 274 9.93 19.35 -14.35
CA LYS A 274 9.12 19.64 -13.16
C LYS A 274 7.78 18.94 -13.21
N TYR A 275 7.34 18.47 -12.05
CA TYR A 275 6.03 17.87 -11.86
C TYR A 275 5.49 18.16 -10.45
N ALA A 276 4.22 17.87 -10.22
CA ALA A 276 3.61 17.84 -8.90
C ALA A 276 3.30 16.40 -8.50
N SER A 277 3.57 16.01 -7.28
CA SER A 277 3.22 14.68 -6.76
C SER A 277 1.82 14.62 -6.16
N GLY A 278 1.19 15.76 -5.92
CA GLY A 278 -0.15 15.86 -5.35
C GLY A 278 -1.25 15.86 -6.40
N GLY A 279 -2.40 15.32 -6.03
CA GLY A 279 -3.61 15.33 -6.83
C GLY A 279 -3.73 14.18 -7.82
N GLN A 280 -4.98 13.80 -8.09
CA GLN A 280 -5.33 12.69 -8.98
C GLN A 280 -6.02 13.19 -10.28
N SER A 281 -5.96 14.49 -10.54
CA SER A 281 -6.56 15.08 -11.73
C SER A 281 -5.54 15.25 -12.87
N TYR A 282 -6.06 15.33 -14.08
CA TYR A 282 -5.27 15.74 -15.25
C TYR A 282 -5.84 17.05 -15.82
N PRO A 283 -4.99 18.05 -16.07
CA PRO A 283 -3.55 18.13 -15.75
C PRO A 283 -3.30 18.13 -14.23
N ASN A 284 -2.10 17.67 -13.81
CA ASN A 284 -1.74 17.69 -12.40
C ASN A 284 -1.84 19.11 -11.83
N PRO A 285 -2.40 19.26 -10.62
CA PRO A 285 -2.54 20.57 -9.99
C PRO A 285 -1.17 21.20 -9.70
N LYS A 286 -1.14 22.51 -9.71
CA LYS A 286 0.03 23.32 -9.34
C LYS A 286 0.14 23.42 -7.81
N PRO A 287 1.34 23.72 -7.28
CA PRO A 287 2.57 24.03 -7.99
C PRO A 287 3.32 22.81 -8.52
N HIS A 288 4.13 23.01 -9.57
CA HIS A 288 5.09 22.01 -10.03
C HIS A 288 6.43 22.28 -9.38
N ASP A 289 6.62 21.72 -8.19
CA ASP A 289 7.71 21.99 -7.28
C ASP A 289 8.72 20.84 -7.13
N GLN A 290 8.50 19.75 -7.85
CA GLN A 290 9.36 18.57 -7.79
C GLN A 290 10.02 18.26 -9.13
N VAL A 291 11.20 17.64 -9.05
CA VAL A 291 11.93 17.02 -10.15
C VAL A 291 12.41 15.64 -9.73
N SER A 292 12.72 14.78 -10.70
CA SER A 292 13.14 13.40 -10.39
C SER A 292 14.44 13.34 -9.60
N PHE A 293 15.44 14.10 -10.04
CA PHE A 293 16.71 14.31 -9.34
C PHE A 293 17.05 15.79 -9.42
N ASP A 294 17.34 16.41 -8.28
CA ASP A 294 17.68 17.82 -8.17
C ASP A 294 19.09 18.01 -7.62
N ASN A 295 19.66 19.18 -7.88
CA ASN A 295 20.93 19.60 -7.26
C ASN A 295 20.76 20.09 -5.82
N LYS A 296 19.54 19.98 -5.26
CA LYS A 296 19.19 20.36 -3.89
C LYS A 296 18.27 19.33 -3.29
N VAL A 297 18.60 18.87 -2.09
CA VAL A 297 17.77 17.96 -1.31
C VAL A 297 17.04 18.73 -0.21
N ARG A 298 15.76 18.38 0.03
CA ARG A 298 14.84 19.13 0.89
C ARG A 298 14.30 18.33 2.06
N HIS A 299 14.61 17.04 2.13
CA HIS A 299 14.29 16.18 3.26
C HIS A 299 15.27 15.01 3.36
N VAL A 300 15.39 14.41 4.54
CA VAL A 300 16.13 13.15 4.70
C VAL A 300 15.46 12.07 3.87
N GLY A 301 16.26 11.37 3.05
CA GLY A 301 15.73 10.37 2.12
C GLY A 301 15.35 10.91 0.75
N ASP A 302 15.57 12.19 0.46
CA ASP A 302 15.39 12.75 -0.87
C ASP A 302 16.29 12.06 -1.91
N ARG A 303 15.87 12.03 -3.16
CA ARG A 303 16.54 11.28 -4.24
C ARG A 303 17.77 12.03 -4.74
N VAL A 304 18.91 11.37 -4.72
CA VAL A 304 20.20 11.94 -5.15
C VAL A 304 20.66 11.36 -6.48
N ALA A 305 20.63 10.04 -6.59
CA ALA A 305 20.97 9.31 -7.79
C ALA A 305 20.19 8.00 -7.86
N ALA A 306 20.14 7.35 -9.02
CA ALA A 306 19.67 5.99 -9.15
C ALA A 306 20.62 5.17 -10.00
N VAL A 307 20.82 3.91 -9.63
CA VAL A 307 21.62 2.92 -10.35
C VAL A 307 20.70 1.88 -10.95
N ALA A 308 20.96 1.47 -12.19
CA ALA A 308 20.35 0.31 -12.84
C ALA A 308 21.42 -0.76 -13.08
N ALA A 309 21.20 -1.97 -12.56
CA ALA A 309 22.14 -3.08 -12.61
C ALA A 309 21.44 -4.43 -12.86
N GLU A 310 22.22 -5.46 -13.18
CA GLU A 310 21.73 -6.80 -13.49
C GLU A 310 21.09 -7.52 -12.29
N THR A 311 21.53 -7.17 -11.06
CA THR A 311 20.95 -7.73 -9.84
C THR A 311 20.71 -6.65 -8.79
N PRO A 312 19.78 -6.87 -7.83
CA PRO A 312 19.55 -5.94 -6.72
C PRO A 312 20.84 -5.68 -5.90
N GLN A 313 21.65 -6.72 -5.68
CA GLN A 313 22.89 -6.64 -4.91
C GLN A 313 23.92 -5.72 -5.59
N ILE A 314 24.12 -5.89 -6.91
CA ILE A 314 25.02 -5.02 -7.68
C ILE A 314 24.51 -3.57 -7.64
N ALA A 315 23.18 -3.35 -7.78
CA ALA A 315 22.62 -2.01 -7.69
C ALA A 315 22.83 -1.35 -6.33
N GLU A 316 22.73 -2.12 -5.24
CA GLU A 316 22.97 -1.63 -3.88
C GLU A 316 24.46 -1.32 -3.63
N GLU A 317 25.35 -2.23 -4.03
CA GLU A 317 26.81 -2.02 -3.96
C GLU A 317 27.20 -0.77 -4.75
N ALA A 318 26.73 -0.64 -5.99
CA ALA A 318 27.01 0.53 -6.82
C ALA A 318 26.53 1.84 -6.17
N CYS A 319 25.33 1.86 -5.54
CA CYS A 319 24.87 3.03 -4.78
C CYS A 319 25.87 3.44 -3.68
N SER A 320 26.51 2.47 -3.01
CA SER A 320 27.47 2.73 -1.94
C SER A 320 28.81 3.30 -2.44
N LEU A 321 29.13 3.12 -3.73
CA LEU A 321 30.33 3.62 -4.38
C LEU A 321 30.17 5.07 -4.90
N ILE A 322 28.96 5.59 -5.00
CA ILE A 322 28.72 6.97 -5.43
C ILE A 322 29.14 7.94 -4.31
N LYS A 323 30.04 8.86 -4.64
CA LYS A 323 30.52 9.88 -3.71
C LYS A 323 29.80 11.19 -3.98
N VAL A 324 29.20 11.77 -2.95
CA VAL A 324 28.43 13.00 -3.05
C VAL A 324 28.98 14.02 -2.06
N GLU A 325 29.30 15.20 -2.58
CA GLU A 325 29.70 16.34 -1.75
C GLU A 325 28.51 17.26 -1.53
N TYR A 326 28.21 17.58 -0.27
CA TYR A 326 27.06 18.39 0.12
C TYR A 326 27.50 19.69 0.81
N GLU A 327 26.82 20.77 0.47
CA GLU A 327 26.73 21.97 1.29
C GLU A 327 25.47 21.89 2.14
N VAL A 328 25.63 21.59 3.44
CA VAL A 328 24.48 21.48 4.35
C VAL A 328 23.88 22.84 4.63
N LEU A 329 22.58 22.98 4.45
CA LEU A 329 21.81 24.20 4.65
C LEU A 329 20.96 24.10 5.92
N PRO A 330 20.54 25.25 6.52
CA PRO A 330 19.55 25.24 7.58
C PRO A 330 18.26 24.56 7.13
N ALA A 331 17.70 23.69 7.97
CA ALA A 331 16.48 22.97 7.70
C ALA A 331 15.30 23.48 8.56
N VAL A 332 14.08 23.32 8.04
CA VAL A 332 12.85 23.66 8.75
C VAL A 332 12.11 22.37 9.07
N PHE A 333 11.70 22.19 10.34
CA PHE A 333 11.03 20.97 10.81
C PHE A 333 9.60 21.22 11.33
N ASP A 334 9.21 22.47 11.50
CA ASP A 334 7.87 22.86 11.92
C ASP A 334 7.21 23.70 10.84
N GLU A 335 6.02 23.28 10.42
CA GLU A 335 5.26 23.93 9.35
C GLU A 335 4.82 25.37 9.70
N LEU A 336 4.64 25.68 10.98
CA LEU A 336 4.27 27.02 11.42
C LEU A 336 5.49 27.95 11.43
N GLU A 337 6.66 27.40 11.81
CA GLU A 337 7.92 28.15 11.78
C GLU A 337 8.39 28.42 10.35
N ALA A 338 8.01 27.56 9.40
CA ALA A 338 8.39 27.70 7.98
C ALA A 338 7.93 29.04 7.37
N GLY A 339 6.83 29.60 7.86
CA GLY A 339 6.27 30.88 7.40
C GLY A 339 6.91 32.14 8.04
N ASN A 340 7.83 31.98 8.98
CA ASN A 340 8.50 33.11 9.64
C ASN A 340 9.43 33.85 8.68
N PRO A 341 9.58 35.19 8.81
CA PRO A 341 10.48 35.96 7.92
C PRO A 341 11.94 35.53 7.92
N ASP A 342 12.42 34.92 9.02
CA ASP A 342 13.80 34.47 9.18
C ASP A 342 13.98 32.98 8.82
N ALA A 343 12.91 32.29 8.41
CA ALA A 343 13.00 30.90 8.00
C ALA A 343 13.77 30.76 6.68
N PRO A 344 14.60 29.71 6.53
CA PRO A 344 15.30 29.48 5.27
C PRO A 344 14.28 29.17 4.15
N VAL A 345 14.49 29.77 2.98
CA VAL A 345 13.68 29.54 1.80
C VAL A 345 13.99 28.15 1.23
N ILE A 346 13.00 27.29 1.15
CA ILE A 346 13.15 25.90 0.70
C ILE A 346 13.24 25.81 -0.83
N HIS A 347 12.37 26.53 -1.54
CA HIS A 347 12.36 26.62 -3.00
C HIS A 347 12.91 27.96 -3.48
N ASP A 348 14.24 28.05 -3.55
CA ASP A 348 14.96 29.26 -4.00
C ASP A 348 15.37 29.20 -5.49
N GLU A 349 15.01 28.13 -6.20
CA GLU A 349 15.30 27.94 -7.61
C GLU A 349 14.54 28.98 -8.47
N VAL A 350 15.25 29.54 -9.46
CA VAL A 350 14.67 30.58 -10.36
C VAL A 350 13.56 30.05 -11.25
N ASP A 351 13.51 28.76 -11.47
CA ASP A 351 12.52 28.09 -12.34
C ASP A 351 11.32 27.50 -11.59
N THR A 352 11.27 27.60 -10.25
CA THR A 352 10.11 27.22 -9.46
C THR A 352 9.03 28.29 -9.61
N VAL A 353 7.92 27.90 -10.19
CA VAL A 353 6.76 28.76 -10.46
C VAL A 353 5.52 28.21 -9.78
N ASP A 354 4.51 29.05 -9.65
CA ASP A 354 3.20 28.68 -9.11
C ASP A 354 3.19 28.32 -7.59
N ILE A 355 4.25 28.65 -6.84
CA ILE A 355 4.23 28.67 -5.38
C ILE A 355 3.57 29.99 -4.94
N ALA A 356 2.62 29.94 -4.02
CA ALA A 356 1.80 31.07 -3.60
C ALA A 356 2.64 32.22 -2.98
N ASP A 357 3.55 31.89 -2.07
CA ASP A 357 4.52 32.81 -1.49
C ASP A 357 5.81 32.04 -1.15
N ARG A 358 6.78 32.12 -2.07
CA ARG A 358 8.04 31.39 -1.98
C ARG A 358 8.89 31.83 -0.80
N ASP A 359 8.93 33.14 -0.53
CA ASP A 359 9.78 33.71 0.52
C ASP A 359 9.29 33.33 1.92
N ARG A 360 8.03 32.94 2.03
CA ARG A 360 7.42 32.43 3.25
C ARG A 360 7.18 30.92 3.22
N ASN A 361 7.72 30.20 2.28
CA ASN A 361 7.52 28.75 2.11
C ASN A 361 6.04 28.33 2.00
N LEU A 362 5.15 29.24 1.57
CA LEU A 362 3.74 28.98 1.38
C LEU A 362 3.47 28.42 -0.01
N VAL A 363 3.31 27.12 -0.07
CA VAL A 363 3.18 26.38 -1.34
C VAL A 363 1.85 26.69 -2.02
N HIS A 364 0.75 26.68 -1.27
CA HIS A 364 -0.58 26.90 -1.80
C HIS A 364 -1.47 27.56 -0.74
N GLN A 365 -2.42 28.37 -1.20
CA GLN A 365 -3.41 28.98 -0.34
C GLN A 365 -4.79 28.82 -0.97
N ILE A 366 -5.73 28.28 -0.21
CA ILE A 366 -7.14 28.16 -0.58
C ILE A 366 -7.93 29.06 0.33
N PHE A 367 -8.76 29.90 -0.27
CA PHE A 367 -9.70 30.75 0.45
C PHE A 367 -11.12 30.42 -0.03
N ALA A 368 -12.00 30.11 0.90
CA ALA A 368 -13.41 29.88 0.63
C ALA A 368 -14.26 30.57 1.69
N GLU A 369 -15.17 31.40 1.28
CA GLU A 369 -16.06 32.16 2.14
C GLU A 369 -17.49 32.12 1.58
N ARG A 370 -18.46 32.04 2.47
CA ARG A 370 -19.87 32.10 2.11
C ARG A 370 -20.59 33.09 3.03
N GLY A 371 -21.18 34.15 2.45
CA GLY A 371 -21.80 35.22 3.16
C GLY A 371 -20.79 36.21 3.79
N ASP A 372 -21.21 36.98 4.73
CA ASP A 372 -20.37 37.94 5.49
C ASP A 372 -19.95 37.28 6.80
N VAL A 373 -18.80 36.62 6.80
CA VAL A 373 -18.26 35.86 7.93
C VAL A 373 -17.90 36.80 9.09
N ASP A 374 -17.29 37.93 8.79
CA ASP A 374 -16.88 38.90 9.81
C ASP A 374 -18.07 39.46 10.57
N SER A 375 -19.12 39.87 9.86
CA SER A 375 -20.36 40.34 10.48
C SER A 375 -21.05 39.22 11.28
N ALA A 376 -21.02 37.96 10.79
CA ALA A 376 -21.62 36.86 11.51
C ALA A 376 -20.88 36.56 12.82
N LEU A 377 -19.53 36.57 12.83
CA LEU A 377 -18.72 36.41 14.04
C LEU A 377 -18.91 37.54 15.04
N GLN A 378 -18.99 38.82 14.56
CA GLN A 378 -19.20 39.96 15.41
C GLN A 378 -20.58 39.98 16.09
N ASN A 379 -21.61 39.47 15.43
CA ASN A 379 -22.98 39.43 15.92
C ASN A 379 -23.36 38.11 16.61
N ALA A 380 -22.43 37.14 16.71
CA ALA A 380 -22.68 35.87 17.37
C ALA A 380 -22.81 36.07 18.89
N ASP A 381 -23.76 35.38 19.52
CA ASP A 381 -23.93 35.38 20.98
C ASP A 381 -22.71 34.80 21.71
N ARG A 382 -22.00 33.88 21.08
CA ARG A 382 -20.75 33.28 21.57
C ARG A 382 -19.87 32.85 20.39
N THR A 383 -18.57 33.05 20.53
CA THR A 383 -17.53 32.55 19.63
C THR A 383 -16.64 31.59 20.38
N TYR A 384 -16.19 30.52 19.65
CA TYR A 384 -15.21 29.55 20.16
C TYR A 384 -14.08 29.47 19.16
N GLU A 385 -12.85 29.53 19.69
CA GLU A 385 -11.64 29.34 18.92
C GLU A 385 -10.84 28.25 19.61
N GLN A 386 -10.39 27.24 18.84
CA GLN A 386 -9.60 26.15 19.35
C GLN A 386 -8.66 25.64 18.27
N THR A 387 -7.41 25.40 18.67
CA THR A 387 -6.40 24.76 17.81
C THR A 387 -6.33 23.27 18.11
N PHE A 388 -6.42 22.46 17.07
CA PHE A 388 -6.27 21.02 17.17
C PHE A 388 -4.97 20.61 16.49
N ARG A 389 -4.22 19.68 17.11
CA ARG A 389 -3.04 19.06 16.53
C ARG A 389 -3.27 17.57 16.41
N VAL A 390 -3.06 17.03 15.22
CA VAL A 390 -3.14 15.59 14.94
C VAL A 390 -1.78 15.09 14.50
N HIS A 391 -1.48 13.82 14.80
CA HIS A 391 -0.28 13.20 14.30
C HIS A 391 -0.41 12.95 12.79
N GLN A 392 0.72 13.08 12.08
CA GLN A 392 0.82 12.54 10.73
C GLN A 392 0.78 11.02 10.84
N VAL A 393 -0.19 10.42 10.16
CA VAL A 393 -0.35 8.96 10.11
C VAL A 393 0.03 8.50 8.72
N GLN A 394 0.68 7.37 8.65
CA GLN A 394 0.90 6.71 7.35
C GLN A 394 -0.44 6.21 6.80
N PRO A 395 -0.70 6.37 5.49
CA PRO A 395 -1.92 5.91 4.84
C PRO A 395 -2.04 4.38 4.83
#